data_b231d1f3f1a53968c383025e7884c291
#
_entry.id   b231d1f3f1a53968c383025e7884c291
#
_cell.length_a   1.000
_cell.length_b   1.000
_cell.length_c   1.000
_cell.angle_alpha   90.00
_cell.angle_beta   90.00
_cell.angle_gamma   90.00
#
_symmetry.space_group_name_H-M   'P 1'
#
loop_
_entity.id
_entity.type
_entity.pdbx_description
1 polymer ?
#
loop_
_entity_poly.entity_id
_entity_poly.type
_entity_poly.pdbx_seq_one_letter_code
_entity_poly.pdbx_strand_id
1 'polypeptide(L)'
;MRSIIADSKRLVVKVGSSLVTNDGKGLDHAAIGRWAAQIAALRAQGKEVVLVSSGAIAEGMQRLGWSKRPREIDELQAAAAVGQMGLAQVYESRFTEHDIRTAQILLTHADLADRERYLNARSTLLTLLRLGVVPIINENDTVVTDEIKFGDNDTLGALVANLIEGDALIILTDQSGLFTADPRKDPSATLVAEANAGAPELEAMAGGAGSSLGRGGMLTKILAAKRAAHSGANTVIASGRESDVLVRLAAGEAIGTQLIARTARMAARKQWMADHLQVRGHVVIDAGAVEKLTAGGKSLLPIGVIDVQGAFARGEVIACVGPDGREVARGLTNYSSAETKLIHRKPSGEIESVLGYMLEPELIHRDNLVLV
;
A
#
# COMPACT_ATOMS: atom_id res chain seq x y z
N MET A 1 14.20 21.23 -10.45
CA MET A 1 13.69 19.87 -10.19
C MET A 1 12.17 19.96 -10.09
N ARG A 2 11.43 19.00 -10.68
CA ARG A 2 9.97 18.94 -10.61
C ARG A 2 9.55 17.80 -9.70
N SER A 3 8.46 17.97 -8.95
CA SER A 3 7.94 16.90 -8.10
C SER A 3 7.43 15.72 -8.92
N ILE A 4 7.85 14.52 -8.54
CA ILE A 4 7.39 13.23 -9.09
C ILE A 4 5.88 13.01 -8.86
N ILE A 5 5.27 13.71 -7.92
CA ILE A 5 3.84 13.60 -7.60
C ILE A 5 2.96 14.23 -8.70
N ALA A 6 3.49 15.19 -9.46
CA ALA A 6 2.74 15.88 -10.52
C ALA A 6 2.15 14.89 -11.53
N ASP A 7 2.94 13.91 -11.96
CA ASP A 7 2.55 12.95 -12.99
C ASP A 7 1.95 11.64 -12.41
N SER A 8 1.93 11.50 -11.08
CA SER A 8 1.38 10.35 -10.37
C SER A 8 -0.15 10.40 -10.33
N LYS A 9 -0.80 9.26 -10.59
CA LYS A 9 -2.28 9.13 -10.56
C LYS A 9 -2.77 8.52 -9.25
N ARG A 10 -2.13 7.45 -8.79
CA ARG A 10 -2.51 6.73 -7.57
C ARG A 10 -1.48 6.97 -6.47
N LEU A 11 -1.92 7.59 -5.40
CA LEU A 11 -1.08 8.07 -4.31
C LEU A 11 -1.43 7.35 -3.01
N VAL A 12 -0.41 6.97 -2.25
CA VAL A 12 -0.54 6.61 -0.85
C VAL A 12 0.03 7.75 -0.02
N VAL A 13 -0.80 8.36 0.81
CA VAL A 13 -0.38 9.41 1.75
C VAL A 13 -0.31 8.82 3.14
N LYS A 14 0.88 8.76 3.72
CA LYS A 14 1.08 8.31 5.10
C LYS A 14 1.31 9.51 6.02
N VAL A 15 0.57 9.57 7.10
CA VAL A 15 0.69 10.64 8.10
C VAL A 15 1.23 10.10 9.42
N GLY A 16 2.31 10.71 9.92
CA GLY A 16 2.97 10.29 11.16
C GLY A 16 2.15 10.61 12.42
N SER A 17 2.35 9.79 13.46
CA SER A 17 1.62 9.90 14.74
C SER A 17 1.77 11.28 15.40
N SER A 18 2.98 11.87 15.43
CA SER A 18 3.22 13.20 16.01
C SER A 18 2.38 14.29 15.35
N LEU A 19 2.13 14.18 14.05
CA LEU A 19 1.30 15.14 13.30
C LEU A 19 -0.18 14.94 13.59
N VAL A 20 -0.65 13.69 13.59
CA VAL A 20 -2.07 13.35 13.81
C VAL A 20 -2.52 13.69 15.24
N THR A 21 -1.60 13.56 16.21
CA THR A 21 -1.91 13.69 17.65
C THR A 21 -1.36 14.96 18.27
N ASN A 22 -0.94 15.95 17.47
CA ASN A 22 -0.36 17.18 17.98
C ASN A 22 0.71 16.90 19.06
N ASP A 23 1.72 16.09 18.69
CA ASP A 23 2.79 15.64 19.58
C ASP A 23 2.26 14.93 20.87
N GLY A 24 1.17 14.16 20.73
CA GLY A 24 0.59 13.36 21.81
C GLY A 24 -0.43 14.10 22.70
N LYS A 25 -0.84 15.32 22.32
CA LYS A 25 -1.83 16.12 23.05
C LYS A 25 -3.29 15.83 22.67
N GLY A 26 -3.51 14.83 21.82
CA GLY A 26 -4.81 14.47 21.25
C GLY A 26 -4.89 14.71 19.75
N LEU A 27 -5.98 14.30 19.13
CA LEU A 27 -6.12 14.46 17.69
C LEU A 27 -6.10 15.94 17.29
N ASP A 28 -5.23 16.27 16.33
CA ASP A 28 -5.20 17.58 15.69
C ASP A 28 -6.28 17.69 14.62
N HIS A 29 -7.51 18.01 15.04
CA HIS A 29 -8.67 18.17 14.17
C HIS A 29 -8.42 19.17 13.04
N ALA A 30 -7.66 20.23 13.31
CA ALA A 30 -7.37 21.28 12.32
C ALA A 30 -6.37 20.74 11.26
N ALA A 31 -5.32 20.04 11.68
CA ALA A 31 -4.37 19.43 10.76
C ALA A 31 -5.04 18.34 9.90
N ILE A 32 -5.86 17.47 10.52
CA ILE A 32 -6.63 16.45 9.80
C ILE A 32 -7.56 17.11 8.77
N GLY A 33 -8.24 18.21 9.12
CA GLY A 33 -9.08 18.96 8.19
C GLY A 33 -8.29 19.55 7.01
N ARG A 34 -7.10 20.12 7.28
CA ARG A 34 -6.22 20.62 6.20
C ARG A 34 -5.79 19.50 5.23
N TRP A 35 -5.43 18.31 5.73
CA TRP A 35 -5.08 17.19 4.83
C TRP A 35 -6.29 16.65 4.09
N ALA A 36 -7.47 16.58 4.72
CA ALA A 36 -8.71 16.20 4.04
C ALA A 36 -9.04 17.15 2.88
N ALA A 37 -8.93 18.45 3.08
CA ALA A 37 -9.11 19.48 2.04
C ALA A 37 -8.10 19.31 0.88
N GLN A 38 -6.82 19.08 1.20
CA GLN A 38 -5.79 18.86 0.18
C GLN A 38 -6.05 17.56 -0.60
N ILE A 39 -6.44 16.47 0.08
CA ILE A 39 -6.80 15.21 -0.59
C ILE A 39 -8.03 15.39 -1.47
N ALA A 40 -9.03 16.18 -1.04
CA ALA A 40 -10.18 16.55 -1.86
C ALA A 40 -9.73 17.27 -3.14
N ALA A 41 -8.81 18.22 -3.04
CA ALA A 41 -8.26 18.94 -4.19
C ALA A 41 -7.47 18.01 -5.14
N LEU A 42 -6.73 17.02 -4.63
CA LEU A 42 -6.06 16.01 -5.45
C LEU A 42 -7.07 15.15 -6.22
N ARG A 43 -8.14 14.74 -5.56
CA ARG A 43 -9.21 13.94 -6.19
C ARG A 43 -9.96 14.72 -7.26
N ALA A 44 -10.20 15.99 -7.05
CA ALA A 44 -10.78 16.87 -8.07
C ALA A 44 -9.90 16.97 -9.34
N GLN A 45 -8.59 16.74 -9.21
CA GLN A 45 -7.64 16.61 -10.33
C GLN A 45 -7.61 15.19 -10.94
N GLY A 46 -8.47 14.27 -10.53
CA GLY A 46 -8.54 12.90 -11.03
C GLY A 46 -7.50 11.95 -10.42
N LYS A 47 -6.86 12.32 -9.30
CA LYS A 47 -5.93 11.43 -8.60
C LYS A 47 -6.70 10.51 -7.65
N GLU A 48 -6.28 9.25 -7.56
CA GLU A 48 -6.74 8.29 -6.57
C GLU A 48 -5.85 8.39 -5.33
N VAL A 49 -6.45 8.48 -4.14
CA VAL A 49 -5.70 8.65 -2.89
C VAL A 49 -6.13 7.62 -1.86
N VAL A 50 -5.16 6.97 -1.26
CA VAL A 50 -5.30 6.13 -0.05
C VAL A 50 -4.55 6.81 1.08
N LEU A 51 -5.17 6.93 2.25
CA LEU A 51 -4.57 7.51 3.44
C LEU A 51 -4.12 6.38 4.39
N VAL A 52 -2.88 6.41 4.83
CA VAL A 52 -2.35 5.55 5.90
C VAL A 52 -2.10 6.41 7.12
N SER A 53 -2.87 6.18 8.18
CA SER A 53 -2.83 6.98 9.39
C SER A 53 -2.09 6.26 10.52
N SER A 54 -1.86 7.00 11.58
CA SER A 54 -1.31 6.55 12.86
C SER A 54 -2.05 7.27 13.99
N GLY A 55 -1.70 6.95 15.24
CA GLY A 55 -2.14 7.73 16.39
C GLY A 55 -3.30 7.12 17.18
N ALA A 56 -3.80 5.94 16.81
CA ALA A 56 -4.89 5.28 17.54
C ALA A 56 -4.57 5.06 19.03
N ILE A 57 -3.38 4.56 19.36
CA ILE A 57 -2.96 4.36 20.76
C ILE A 57 -2.97 5.69 21.54
N ALA A 58 -2.43 6.76 20.94
CA ALA A 58 -2.36 8.06 21.63
C ALA A 58 -3.75 8.66 21.86
N GLU A 59 -4.64 8.56 20.88
CA GLU A 59 -6.05 8.96 21.02
C GLU A 59 -6.78 8.12 22.08
N GLY A 60 -6.54 6.80 22.10
CA GLY A 60 -7.13 5.92 23.10
C GLY A 60 -6.67 6.23 24.51
N MET A 61 -5.38 6.48 24.70
CA MET A 61 -4.83 6.91 25.99
C MET A 61 -5.51 8.20 26.48
N GLN A 62 -5.71 9.17 25.59
CA GLN A 62 -6.39 10.41 25.93
C GLN A 62 -7.84 10.16 26.34
N ARG A 63 -8.59 9.36 25.60
CA ARG A 63 -9.99 9.00 25.91
C ARG A 63 -10.13 8.24 27.22
N LEU A 64 -9.14 7.40 27.55
CA LEU A 64 -9.07 6.66 28.82
C LEU A 64 -8.54 7.51 29.99
N GLY A 65 -8.11 8.75 29.74
CA GLY A 65 -7.53 9.62 30.75
C GLY A 65 -6.13 9.21 31.20
N TRP A 66 -5.39 8.47 30.40
CA TRP A 66 -4.06 7.99 30.74
C TRP A 66 -2.98 9.03 30.40
N SER A 67 -2.30 9.52 31.40
CA SER A 67 -1.21 10.49 31.24
C SER A 67 0.13 9.87 30.90
N LYS A 68 0.31 8.57 31.10
CA LYS A 68 1.54 7.83 30.82
C LYS A 68 1.25 6.68 29.88
N ARG A 69 2.16 6.45 28.92
CA ARG A 69 2.05 5.33 28.00
C ARG A 69 2.25 4.02 28.77
N PRO A 70 1.33 3.06 28.66
CA PRO A 70 1.48 1.73 29.24
C PRO A 70 2.71 1.00 28.70
N ARG A 71 3.17 0.02 29.46
CA ARG A 71 4.22 -0.90 29.06
C ARG A 71 3.67 -2.24 28.59
N GLU A 72 2.52 -2.61 29.14
CA GLU A 72 1.86 -3.88 28.83
C GLU A 72 1.21 -3.80 27.45
N ILE A 73 1.33 -4.90 26.70
CA ILE A 73 0.87 -4.96 25.30
C ILE A 73 -0.64 -4.91 25.24
N ASP A 74 -1.33 -5.63 26.11
CA ASP A 74 -2.79 -5.65 26.20
C ASP A 74 -3.39 -4.27 26.55
N GLU A 75 -2.74 -3.49 27.38
CA GLU A 75 -3.15 -2.10 27.65
C GLU A 75 -2.98 -1.22 26.39
N LEU A 76 -1.87 -1.41 25.64
CA LEU A 76 -1.65 -0.69 24.38
C LEU A 76 -2.68 -1.10 23.31
N GLN A 77 -3.03 -2.39 23.24
CA GLN A 77 -4.07 -2.91 22.35
C GLN A 77 -5.46 -2.35 22.72
N ALA A 78 -5.79 -2.32 24.01
CA ALA A 78 -7.02 -1.73 24.49
C ALA A 78 -7.10 -0.23 24.17
N ALA A 79 -6.01 0.52 24.38
CA ALA A 79 -5.94 1.93 23.99
C ALA A 79 -6.11 2.10 22.49
N ALA A 80 -5.45 1.27 21.66
CA ALA A 80 -5.62 1.31 20.22
C ALA A 80 -7.08 1.09 19.80
N ALA A 81 -7.76 0.10 20.39
CA ALA A 81 -9.17 -0.19 20.11
C ALA A 81 -10.08 1.01 20.40
N VAL A 82 -9.90 1.64 21.57
CA VAL A 82 -10.68 2.83 21.98
C VAL A 82 -10.38 4.03 21.08
N GLY A 83 -9.12 4.24 20.76
CA GLY A 83 -8.67 5.39 19.96
C GLY A 83 -8.97 5.27 18.49
N GLN A 84 -8.97 4.05 17.93
CA GLN A 84 -9.22 3.81 16.51
C GLN A 84 -10.62 4.29 16.11
N MET A 85 -11.64 4.11 16.96
CA MET A 85 -12.98 4.61 16.69
C MET A 85 -12.99 6.15 16.58
N GLY A 86 -12.30 6.83 17.49
CA GLY A 86 -12.22 8.30 17.46
C GLY A 86 -11.47 8.83 16.27
N LEU A 87 -10.35 8.19 15.94
CA LEU A 87 -9.56 8.55 14.77
C LEU A 87 -10.37 8.43 13.47
N ALA A 88 -11.08 7.31 13.28
CA ALA A 88 -11.94 7.09 12.14
C ALA A 88 -13.07 8.14 12.06
N GLN A 89 -13.72 8.44 13.16
CA GLN A 89 -14.79 9.43 13.24
C GLN A 89 -14.32 10.84 12.86
N VAL A 90 -13.13 11.24 13.29
CA VAL A 90 -12.57 12.55 12.94
C VAL A 90 -12.27 12.63 11.44
N TYR A 91 -11.63 11.60 10.86
CA TYR A 91 -11.41 11.58 9.43
C TYR A 91 -12.73 11.62 8.64
N GLU A 92 -13.69 10.76 8.99
CA GLU A 92 -15.01 10.74 8.33
C GLU A 92 -15.67 12.12 8.36
N SER A 93 -15.73 12.76 9.54
CA SER A 93 -16.27 14.11 9.67
C SER A 93 -15.59 15.12 8.74
N ARG A 94 -14.24 15.12 8.70
CA ARG A 94 -13.49 16.07 7.86
C ARG A 94 -13.62 15.81 6.37
N PHE A 95 -13.69 14.57 5.94
CA PHE A 95 -13.91 14.25 4.54
C PHE A 95 -15.36 14.51 4.09
N THR A 96 -16.33 14.35 4.99
CA THR A 96 -17.74 14.69 4.70
C THR A 96 -17.95 16.18 4.42
N GLU A 97 -17.14 17.08 4.99
CA GLU A 97 -17.13 18.51 4.65
C GLU A 97 -16.82 18.78 3.15
N HIS A 98 -16.27 17.80 2.45
CA HIS A 98 -15.93 17.83 1.03
C HIS A 98 -16.73 16.84 0.16
N ASP A 99 -17.86 16.32 0.67
CA ASP A 99 -18.69 15.31 0.00
C ASP A 99 -17.93 14.01 -0.35
N ILE A 100 -16.91 13.68 0.43
CA ILE A 100 -16.07 12.49 0.22
C ILE A 100 -16.44 11.42 1.26
N ARG A 101 -16.77 10.22 0.79
CA ARG A 101 -16.95 9.05 1.63
C ARG A 101 -15.60 8.43 1.96
N THR A 102 -15.48 7.92 3.18
CA THR A 102 -14.30 7.20 3.66
C THR A 102 -14.64 5.75 3.99
N ALA A 103 -13.63 4.90 4.02
CA ALA A 103 -13.74 3.53 4.52
C ALA A 103 -12.56 3.21 5.43
N GLN A 104 -12.82 2.75 6.64
CA GLN A 104 -11.79 2.27 7.53
C GLN A 104 -11.33 0.87 7.11
N ILE A 105 -10.03 0.69 6.97
CA ILE A 105 -9.39 -0.60 6.67
C ILE A 105 -8.29 -0.84 7.71
N LEU A 106 -8.38 -1.95 8.42
CA LEU A 106 -7.34 -2.37 9.37
C LEU A 106 -6.59 -3.57 8.79
N LEU A 107 -5.29 -3.45 8.69
CA LEU A 107 -4.40 -4.47 8.13
C LEU A 107 -3.26 -4.76 9.08
N THR A 108 -2.74 -5.97 9.01
CA THR A 108 -1.48 -6.36 9.65
C THR A 108 -0.43 -6.72 8.60
N HIS A 109 0.84 -6.76 8.98
CA HIS A 109 1.89 -7.29 8.11
C HIS A 109 1.61 -8.75 7.72
N ALA A 110 1.03 -9.55 8.64
CA ALA A 110 0.66 -10.93 8.39
C ALA A 110 -0.44 -11.04 7.31
N ASP A 111 -1.42 -10.13 7.31
CA ASP A 111 -2.47 -10.10 6.26
C ASP A 111 -1.88 -9.83 4.88
N LEU A 112 -0.84 -8.99 4.80
CA LEU A 112 -0.17 -8.67 3.53
C LEU A 112 0.87 -9.72 3.11
N ALA A 113 1.30 -10.58 4.02
CA ALA A 113 2.17 -11.73 3.74
C ALA A 113 1.37 -12.98 3.32
N ASP A 114 0.15 -13.13 3.80
CA ASP A 114 -0.78 -14.18 3.40
C ASP A 114 -1.38 -13.88 2.03
N ARG A 115 -1.28 -14.80 1.11
CA ARG A 115 -1.66 -14.58 -0.31
C ARG A 115 -3.14 -14.35 -0.52
N GLU A 116 -3.98 -15.10 0.17
CA GLU A 116 -5.43 -14.97 0.06
C GLU A 116 -5.90 -13.64 0.65
N ARG A 117 -5.42 -13.29 1.85
CA ARG A 117 -5.72 -12.02 2.50
C ARG A 117 -5.18 -10.84 1.68
N TYR A 118 -3.98 -10.97 1.10
CA TYR A 118 -3.41 -9.97 0.18
C TYR A 118 -4.36 -9.70 -1.00
N LEU A 119 -4.86 -10.75 -1.70
CA LEU A 119 -5.78 -10.58 -2.82
C LEU A 119 -7.11 -9.97 -2.37
N ASN A 120 -7.65 -10.37 -1.23
CA ASN A 120 -8.88 -9.80 -0.67
C ASN A 120 -8.71 -8.30 -0.35
N ALA A 121 -7.65 -7.93 0.36
CA ALA A 121 -7.35 -6.54 0.68
C ALA A 121 -7.16 -5.70 -0.59
N ARG A 122 -6.41 -6.23 -1.59
CA ARG A 122 -6.20 -5.58 -2.88
C ARG A 122 -7.52 -5.32 -3.61
N SER A 123 -8.36 -6.35 -3.77
CA SER A 123 -9.64 -6.24 -4.47
C SER A 123 -10.56 -5.23 -3.79
N THR A 124 -10.65 -5.28 -2.46
CA THR A 124 -11.43 -4.34 -1.66
C THR A 124 -10.94 -2.90 -1.86
N LEU A 125 -9.64 -2.64 -1.74
CA LEU A 125 -9.08 -1.29 -1.89
C LEU A 125 -9.27 -0.73 -3.29
N LEU A 126 -9.03 -1.53 -4.34
CA LEU A 126 -9.25 -1.11 -5.72
C LEU A 126 -10.73 -0.84 -6.01
N THR A 127 -11.63 -1.61 -5.43
CA THR A 127 -13.09 -1.37 -5.54
C THR A 127 -13.49 -0.08 -4.85
N LEU A 128 -12.99 0.21 -3.63
CA LEU A 128 -13.25 1.46 -2.93
C LEU A 128 -12.77 2.67 -3.75
N LEU A 129 -11.57 2.61 -4.32
CA LEU A 129 -11.04 3.67 -5.19
C LEU A 129 -11.94 3.89 -6.42
N ARG A 130 -12.38 2.81 -7.08
CA ARG A 130 -13.31 2.87 -8.22
C ARG A 130 -14.67 3.47 -7.85
N LEU A 131 -15.16 3.21 -6.63
CA LEU A 131 -16.39 3.81 -6.09
C LEU A 131 -16.21 5.25 -5.64
N GLY A 132 -15.01 5.80 -5.75
CA GLY A 132 -14.72 7.15 -5.32
C GLY A 132 -14.64 7.33 -3.81
N VAL A 133 -14.45 6.26 -3.06
CA VAL A 133 -14.25 6.27 -1.60
C VAL A 133 -12.76 6.43 -1.29
N VAL A 134 -12.40 7.18 -0.25
CA VAL A 134 -11.03 7.28 0.26
C VAL A 134 -10.82 6.23 1.34
N PRO A 135 -10.01 5.18 1.10
CA PRO A 135 -9.63 4.24 2.14
C PRO A 135 -8.72 4.92 3.17
N ILE A 136 -9.04 4.75 4.44
CA ILE A 136 -8.22 5.17 5.57
C ILE A 136 -7.70 3.91 6.25
N ILE A 137 -6.41 3.65 6.07
CA ILE A 137 -5.75 2.43 6.53
C ILE A 137 -5.00 2.71 7.81
N ASN A 138 -5.07 1.80 8.76
CA ASN A 138 -4.20 1.76 9.92
C ASN A 138 -3.81 0.31 10.23
N GLU A 139 -2.79 0.14 11.07
CA GLU A 139 -2.46 -1.16 11.65
C GLU A 139 -3.64 -1.66 12.49
N ASN A 140 -3.89 -2.97 12.44
CA ASN A 140 -4.81 -3.62 13.37
C ASN A 140 -4.11 -3.91 14.69
N ASP A 141 -3.82 -2.87 15.43
CA ASP A 141 -3.09 -2.92 16.71
C ASP A 141 -3.72 -3.88 17.73
N THR A 142 -5.00 -4.25 17.57
CA THR A 142 -5.70 -5.11 18.54
C THR A 142 -5.28 -6.57 18.48
N VAL A 143 -4.64 -7.01 17.40
CA VAL A 143 -4.27 -8.41 17.18
C VAL A 143 -2.77 -8.61 16.92
N VAL A 144 -1.98 -7.53 16.95
CA VAL A 144 -0.53 -7.57 16.70
C VAL A 144 0.26 -7.25 17.97
N THR A 145 1.47 -7.76 18.05
CA THR A 145 2.38 -7.54 19.19
C THR A 145 3.67 -6.85 18.79
N ASP A 146 4.25 -7.22 17.65
CA ASP A 146 5.55 -6.71 17.23
C ASP A 146 5.45 -5.31 16.66
N GLU A 147 4.43 -5.01 15.87
CA GLU A 147 4.15 -3.69 15.30
C GLU A 147 3.86 -2.65 16.39
N ILE A 148 3.16 -3.03 17.46
CA ILE A 148 2.93 -2.17 18.64
C ILE A 148 4.25 -1.74 19.29
N LYS A 149 5.23 -2.65 19.33
CA LYS A 149 6.56 -2.36 19.88
C LYS A 149 7.35 -1.40 19.00
N PHE A 150 7.24 -1.54 17.68
CA PHE A 150 8.02 -0.78 16.71
C PHE A 150 7.26 0.41 16.10
N GLY A 151 5.91 0.37 16.06
CA GLY A 151 5.02 1.50 15.69
C GLY A 151 5.28 2.04 14.28
N ASP A 152 5.48 1.16 13.28
CA ASP A 152 5.98 1.55 11.96
C ASP A 152 4.91 1.47 10.86
N ASN A 153 4.04 2.46 10.81
CA ASN A 153 3.11 2.62 9.68
C ASN A 153 3.79 3.15 8.40
N ASP A 154 5.10 3.49 8.43
CA ASP A 154 5.85 3.80 7.21
C ASP A 154 5.95 2.55 6.33
N THR A 155 6.31 1.40 6.95
CA THR A 155 6.33 0.10 6.27
C THR A 155 4.95 -0.31 5.77
N LEU A 156 3.89 -0.13 6.57
CA LEU A 156 2.51 -0.39 6.13
C LEU A 156 2.16 0.47 4.91
N GLY A 157 2.53 1.76 4.89
CA GLY A 157 2.35 2.65 3.75
C GLY A 157 3.03 2.14 2.47
N ALA A 158 4.25 1.62 2.59
CA ALA A 158 4.97 1.03 1.47
C ALA A 158 4.31 -0.27 0.97
N LEU A 159 3.87 -1.14 1.88
CA LEU A 159 3.15 -2.37 1.53
C LEU A 159 1.81 -2.07 0.84
N VAL A 160 1.08 -1.06 1.32
CA VAL A 160 -0.15 -0.58 0.68
C VAL A 160 0.14 -0.01 -0.71
N ALA A 161 1.22 0.77 -0.89
CA ALA A 161 1.61 1.27 -2.20
C ALA A 161 1.89 0.11 -3.19
N ASN A 162 2.55 -0.95 -2.71
CA ASN A 162 2.77 -2.15 -3.51
C ASN A 162 1.44 -2.89 -3.82
N LEU A 163 0.57 -3.03 -2.81
CA LEU A 163 -0.71 -3.75 -2.90
C LEU A 163 -1.64 -3.15 -3.97
N ILE A 164 -1.77 -1.82 -4.00
CA ILE A 164 -2.66 -1.12 -4.92
C ILE A 164 -1.97 -0.64 -6.20
N GLU A 165 -0.69 -0.97 -6.39
CA GLU A 165 0.13 -0.45 -7.50
C GLU A 165 0.15 1.08 -7.55
N GLY A 166 0.43 1.69 -6.40
CA GLY A 166 0.58 3.14 -6.27
C GLY A 166 1.74 3.67 -7.11
N ASP A 167 1.57 4.82 -7.69
CA ASP A 167 2.65 5.51 -8.43
C ASP A 167 3.64 6.15 -7.45
N ALA A 168 3.12 6.61 -6.30
CA ALA A 168 3.96 7.23 -5.29
C ALA A 168 3.43 7.03 -3.86
N LEU A 169 4.37 6.98 -2.91
CA LEU A 169 4.17 7.06 -1.47
C LEU A 169 4.61 8.45 -1.00
N ILE A 170 3.73 9.18 -0.33
CA ILE A 170 4.04 10.45 0.32
C ILE A 170 4.06 10.22 1.82
N ILE A 171 5.21 10.38 2.47
CA ILE A 171 5.35 10.26 3.92
C ILE A 171 5.39 11.66 4.52
N LEU A 172 4.29 12.06 5.14
CA LEU A 172 4.21 13.30 5.91
C LEU A 172 4.74 13.06 7.33
N THR A 173 5.73 13.84 7.71
CA THR A 173 6.44 13.76 8.99
C THR A 173 6.63 15.16 9.59
N ASP A 174 7.16 15.25 10.79
CA ASP A 174 7.55 16.51 11.45
C ASP A 174 8.85 17.11 10.91
N GLN A 175 9.61 16.34 10.11
CA GLN A 175 10.85 16.79 9.47
C GLN A 175 10.59 17.28 8.05
N SER A 176 11.42 18.21 7.57
CA SER A 176 11.32 18.74 6.20
C SER A 176 11.73 17.72 5.12
N GLY A 177 12.40 16.64 5.49
CA GLY A 177 12.90 15.58 4.61
C GLY A 177 14.12 14.88 5.22
N LEU A 178 14.87 14.15 4.39
CA LEU A 178 16.15 13.55 4.76
C LEU A 178 17.26 14.60 4.66
N PHE A 179 18.09 14.68 5.69
CA PHE A 179 19.31 15.49 5.70
C PHE A 179 20.54 14.60 5.61
N THR A 180 21.66 15.18 5.17
CA THR A 180 22.97 14.49 5.08
C THR A 180 23.48 14.00 6.43
N ALA A 181 23.02 14.62 7.53
CA ALA A 181 23.22 14.23 8.93
C ALA A 181 22.02 14.71 9.77
N ASP A 182 21.97 14.38 11.06
CA ASP A 182 20.92 14.91 11.95
C ASP A 182 21.08 16.43 12.16
N PRO A 183 20.18 17.27 11.63
CA PRO A 183 20.35 18.73 11.69
C PRO A 183 20.30 19.31 13.11
N ARG A 184 19.83 18.51 14.09
CA ARG A 184 19.86 18.89 15.53
C ARG A 184 21.24 18.74 16.15
N LYS A 185 22.11 17.93 15.52
CA LYS A 185 23.47 17.62 15.98
C LYS A 185 24.52 18.25 15.10
N ASP A 186 24.26 18.39 13.82
CA ASP A 186 25.17 18.96 12.83
C ASP A 186 24.49 20.11 12.08
N PRO A 187 24.85 21.37 12.43
CA PRO A 187 24.31 22.56 11.76
C PRO A 187 24.70 22.66 10.26
N SER A 188 25.69 21.89 9.80
CA SER A 188 26.09 21.86 8.38
C SER A 188 25.26 20.86 7.55
N ALA A 189 24.39 20.10 8.19
CA ALA A 189 23.53 19.14 7.51
C ALA A 189 22.63 19.84 6.48
N THR A 190 22.65 19.35 5.25
CA THR A 190 21.86 19.88 4.14
C THR A 190 20.74 18.91 3.76
N LEU A 191 19.61 19.46 3.31
CA LEU A 191 18.49 18.67 2.85
C LEU A 191 18.87 17.93 1.56
N VAL A 192 18.63 16.61 1.52
CA VAL A 192 18.77 15.79 0.33
C VAL A 192 17.52 15.98 -0.53
N ALA A 193 17.63 16.72 -1.62
CA ALA A 193 16.47 17.01 -2.47
C ALA A 193 16.00 15.79 -3.25
N GLU A 194 16.94 14.97 -3.77
CA GLU A 194 16.65 13.78 -4.55
C GLU A 194 17.72 12.72 -4.37
N ALA A 195 17.30 11.44 -4.34
CA ALA A 195 18.20 10.29 -4.34
C ALA A 195 17.50 9.04 -4.91
N ASN A 196 18.27 7.97 -5.17
CA ASN A 196 17.69 6.67 -5.48
C ASN A 196 17.20 5.98 -4.21
N ALA A 197 15.95 5.49 -4.20
CA ALA A 197 15.31 4.90 -3.01
C ALA A 197 16.07 3.70 -2.39
N GLY A 198 16.91 3.00 -3.16
CA GLY A 198 17.71 1.86 -2.70
C GLY A 198 19.18 2.17 -2.44
N ALA A 199 19.58 3.45 -2.46
CA ALA A 199 20.98 3.83 -2.30
C ALA A 199 21.46 3.54 -0.87
N PRO A 200 22.59 2.84 -0.68
CA PRO A 200 23.05 2.40 0.65
C PRO A 200 23.40 3.57 1.59
N GLU A 201 23.86 4.69 1.04
CA GLU A 201 24.23 5.91 1.78
C GLU A 201 23.04 6.52 2.54
N LEU A 202 21.80 6.30 2.08
CA LEU A 202 20.61 6.86 2.73
C LEU A 202 20.38 6.29 4.14
N GLU A 203 20.66 4.99 4.32
CA GLU A 203 20.53 4.34 5.63
C GLU A 203 21.57 4.92 6.62
N ALA A 204 22.78 5.23 6.14
CA ALA A 204 23.82 5.86 6.95
C ALA A 204 23.44 7.30 7.34
N MET A 205 22.92 8.10 6.41
CA MET A 205 22.43 9.47 6.66
C MET A 205 21.27 9.49 7.66
N ALA A 206 20.39 8.47 7.63
CA ALA A 206 19.26 8.32 8.54
C ALA A 206 19.65 7.91 9.97
N GLY A 207 20.95 7.75 10.27
CA GLY A 207 21.47 7.44 11.59
C GLY A 207 22.06 6.04 11.76
N GLY A 208 22.15 5.24 10.69
CA GLY A 208 22.78 3.93 10.67
C GLY A 208 22.14 2.88 11.60
N ALA A 209 22.72 1.67 11.63
CA ALA A 209 22.23 0.54 12.45
C ALA A 209 22.39 0.73 13.99
N GLY A 210 22.99 1.80 14.44
CA GLY A 210 23.17 2.13 15.87
C GLY A 210 22.23 3.21 16.40
N SER A 211 21.39 3.83 15.55
CA SER A 211 20.33 4.70 16.04
C SER A 211 19.25 3.82 16.66
N SER A 212 18.81 4.13 17.89
CA SER A 212 17.67 3.45 18.47
C SER A 212 16.56 3.35 17.40
N LEU A 213 16.09 2.16 17.09
CA LEU A 213 14.89 1.90 16.29
C LEU A 213 13.69 2.54 17.01
N GLY A 214 13.73 3.87 17.14
CA GLY A 214 12.72 4.68 17.79
C GLY A 214 11.57 4.87 16.82
N ARG A 215 10.40 4.60 17.30
CA ARG A 215 9.07 4.73 16.71
C ARG A 215 8.99 5.80 15.62
N GLY A 216 9.06 5.39 14.34
CA GLY A 216 8.88 6.27 13.19
C GLY A 216 10.06 7.22 12.87
N GLY A 217 11.30 6.83 13.16
CA GLY A 217 12.51 7.60 12.81
C GLY A 217 12.74 7.74 11.30
N MET A 218 13.76 8.51 10.91
CA MET A 218 14.09 8.70 9.49
C MET A 218 14.48 7.39 8.82
N LEU A 219 15.15 6.48 9.53
CA LEU A 219 15.52 5.16 9.01
C LEU A 219 14.31 4.33 8.56
N THR A 220 13.21 4.33 9.34
CA THR A 220 11.99 3.60 8.93
C THR A 220 11.42 4.14 7.62
N LYS A 221 11.49 5.45 7.39
CA LYS A 221 11.04 6.11 6.15
C LYS A 221 11.91 5.74 4.95
N ILE A 222 13.22 5.65 5.14
CA ILE A 222 14.15 5.19 4.10
C ILE A 222 13.91 3.72 3.75
N LEU A 223 13.73 2.86 4.76
CA LEU A 223 13.40 1.44 4.54
C LEU A 223 12.04 1.27 3.86
N ALA A 224 11.05 2.08 4.22
CA ALA A 224 9.75 2.10 3.56
C ALA A 224 9.88 2.54 2.09
N ALA A 225 10.65 3.58 1.80
CA ALA A 225 10.92 4.04 0.44
C ALA A 225 11.61 2.96 -0.41
N LYS A 226 12.62 2.29 0.15
CA LYS A 226 13.30 1.16 -0.48
C LYS A 226 12.30 0.03 -0.82
N ARG A 227 11.38 -0.27 0.10
CA ARG A 227 10.32 -1.28 -0.09
C ARG A 227 9.30 -0.87 -1.15
N ALA A 228 8.83 0.39 -1.15
CA ALA A 228 7.92 0.92 -2.17
C ALA A 228 8.57 0.87 -3.57
N ALA A 229 9.86 1.16 -3.66
CA ALA A 229 10.62 1.11 -4.91
C ALA A 229 10.72 -0.30 -5.53
N HIS A 230 10.55 -1.37 -4.74
CA HIS A 230 10.50 -2.75 -5.28
C HIS A 230 9.32 -2.96 -6.24
N SER A 231 8.22 -2.22 -6.10
CA SER A 231 7.10 -2.23 -7.05
C SER A 231 7.11 -1.05 -8.04
N GLY A 232 8.19 -0.26 -8.02
CA GLY A 232 8.36 0.90 -8.88
C GLY A 232 7.65 2.16 -8.39
N ALA A 233 7.16 2.20 -7.14
CA ALA A 233 6.60 3.39 -6.54
C ALA A 233 7.70 4.32 -6.05
N ASN A 234 7.63 5.59 -6.46
CA ASN A 234 8.51 6.62 -5.93
C ASN A 234 8.07 7.03 -4.51
N THR A 235 8.96 7.65 -3.74
CA THR A 235 8.58 8.13 -2.40
C THR A 235 8.97 9.60 -2.24
N VAL A 236 8.10 10.39 -1.59
CA VAL A 236 8.41 11.74 -1.12
C VAL A 236 8.32 11.76 0.40
N ILE A 237 9.35 12.27 1.07
CA ILE A 237 9.34 12.54 2.51
C ILE A 237 9.28 14.06 2.67
N ALA A 238 8.23 14.57 3.31
CA ALA A 238 8.03 16.01 3.48
C ALA A 238 7.40 16.35 4.83
N SER A 239 7.50 17.61 5.24
CA SER A 239 6.83 18.07 6.45
C SER A 239 5.31 18.16 6.23
N GLY A 240 4.55 17.46 7.08
CA GLY A 240 3.08 17.59 7.09
C GLY A 240 2.60 18.88 7.73
N ARG A 241 3.50 19.70 8.30
CA ARG A 241 3.22 21.05 8.82
C ARG A 241 3.35 22.13 7.75
N GLU A 242 3.94 21.78 6.59
CA GLU A 242 4.05 22.67 5.44
C GLU A 242 2.65 22.97 4.87
N SER A 243 2.39 24.24 4.57
CA SER A 243 1.09 24.65 4.01
C SER A 243 0.88 24.05 2.64
N ASP A 244 -0.28 23.45 2.42
CA ASP A 244 -0.75 22.90 1.14
C ASP A 244 0.24 21.93 0.47
N VAL A 245 1.03 21.22 1.29
CA VAL A 245 2.14 20.37 0.82
C VAL A 245 1.72 19.38 -0.26
N LEU A 246 0.57 18.71 -0.12
CA LEU A 246 0.08 17.72 -1.09
C LEU A 246 -0.31 18.38 -2.42
N VAL A 247 -0.97 19.54 -2.38
CA VAL A 247 -1.40 20.28 -3.56
C VAL A 247 -0.19 20.86 -4.29
N ARG A 248 0.76 21.43 -3.56
CA ARG A 248 2.00 22.00 -4.11
C ARG A 248 2.87 20.92 -4.75
N LEU A 249 3.01 19.74 -4.10
CA LEU A 249 3.68 18.58 -4.69
C LEU A 249 2.99 18.16 -6.01
N ALA A 250 1.67 18.10 -6.04
CA ALA A 250 0.91 17.75 -7.23
C ALA A 250 1.01 18.80 -8.34
N ALA A 251 1.19 20.07 -7.98
CA ALA A 251 1.47 21.16 -8.94
C ALA A 251 2.91 21.13 -9.49
N GLY A 252 3.76 20.24 -8.99
CA GLY A 252 5.12 20.06 -9.48
C GLY A 252 6.21 20.74 -8.66
N GLU A 253 5.87 21.34 -7.50
CA GLU A 253 6.84 21.92 -6.60
C GLU A 253 7.68 20.85 -5.92
N ALA A 254 8.99 20.96 -5.95
CA ALA A 254 9.90 20.04 -5.27
C ALA A 254 10.00 20.41 -3.78
N ILE A 255 9.28 19.69 -2.94
CA ILE A 255 9.25 19.87 -1.49
C ILE A 255 9.77 18.59 -0.84
N GLY A 256 10.64 18.74 0.17
CA GLY A 256 11.18 17.62 0.91
C GLY A 256 12.23 16.82 0.15
N THR A 257 12.27 15.52 0.38
CA THR A 257 13.20 14.58 -0.28
C THR A 257 12.44 13.68 -1.22
N GLN A 258 12.84 13.63 -2.48
CA GLN A 258 12.32 12.70 -3.50
C GLN A 258 13.23 11.47 -3.58
N LEU A 259 12.67 10.30 -3.39
CA LEU A 259 13.37 9.01 -3.48
C LEU A 259 12.83 8.23 -4.68
N ILE A 260 13.66 8.15 -5.72
CA ILE A 260 13.28 7.64 -7.03
C ILE A 260 13.46 6.13 -7.11
N ALA A 261 12.44 5.41 -7.58
CA ALA A 261 12.54 4.01 -7.89
C ALA A 261 13.29 3.83 -9.23
N ARG A 262 14.39 3.06 -9.22
CA ARG A 262 15.19 2.80 -10.44
C ARG A 262 14.49 1.88 -11.44
N THR A 263 13.60 1.03 -10.96
CA THR A 263 12.95 -0.01 -11.75
C THR A 263 11.57 0.44 -12.16
N ALA A 264 11.25 0.38 -13.45
CA ALA A 264 9.90 0.64 -13.91
C ALA A 264 8.92 -0.36 -13.27
N ARG A 265 7.74 0.11 -12.85
CA ARG A 265 6.71 -0.66 -12.13
C ARG A 265 6.43 -2.05 -12.72
N MET A 266 6.31 -2.15 -14.05
CA MET A 266 6.09 -3.42 -14.75
C MET A 266 7.28 -4.39 -14.64
N ALA A 267 8.52 -3.89 -14.70
CA ALA A 267 9.71 -4.73 -14.60
C ALA A 267 9.94 -5.24 -13.17
N ALA A 268 9.72 -4.40 -12.16
CA ALA A 268 9.83 -4.77 -10.75
C ALA A 268 8.86 -5.90 -10.36
N ARG A 269 7.61 -5.81 -10.83
CA ARG A 269 6.59 -6.82 -10.56
C ARG A 269 6.88 -8.15 -11.26
N LYS A 270 7.33 -8.07 -12.52
CA LYS A 270 7.76 -9.26 -13.27
C LYS A 270 8.86 -10.00 -12.55
N GLN A 271 9.85 -9.27 -12.06
CA GLN A 271 10.98 -9.83 -11.33
C GLN A 271 10.55 -10.47 -10.01
N TRP A 272 9.66 -9.79 -9.24
CA TRP A 272 9.14 -10.36 -7.99
C TRP A 272 8.36 -11.66 -8.20
N MET A 273 7.50 -11.74 -9.23
CA MET A 273 6.74 -12.96 -9.54
C MET A 273 7.64 -14.07 -10.12
N ALA A 274 8.68 -13.70 -10.86
CA ALA A 274 9.61 -14.68 -11.43
C ALA A 274 10.54 -15.29 -10.37
N ASP A 275 11.03 -14.46 -9.43
CA ASP A 275 12.13 -14.85 -8.53
C ASP A 275 11.65 -15.48 -7.21
N HIS A 276 10.42 -15.20 -6.76
CA HIS A 276 10.02 -15.51 -5.38
C HIS A 276 8.87 -16.51 -5.23
N LEU A 277 8.27 -16.99 -6.33
CA LEU A 277 7.04 -17.77 -6.24
C LEU A 277 7.16 -19.14 -6.89
N GLN A 278 7.02 -20.18 -6.06
CA GLN A 278 6.94 -21.56 -6.50
C GLN A 278 5.62 -21.81 -7.26
N VAL A 279 5.67 -22.30 -8.49
CA VAL A 279 4.50 -22.71 -9.26
C VAL A 279 3.89 -23.95 -8.59
N ARG A 280 2.60 -23.89 -8.22
CA ARG A 280 1.88 -24.94 -7.49
C ARG A 280 1.06 -25.86 -8.40
N GLY A 281 0.74 -25.37 -9.58
CA GLY A 281 -0.01 -26.12 -10.58
C GLY A 281 -0.02 -25.38 -11.91
N HIS A 282 -0.69 -25.93 -12.91
CA HIS A 282 -0.82 -25.27 -14.19
C HIS A 282 -2.21 -25.45 -14.80
N VAL A 283 -2.55 -24.54 -15.68
CA VAL A 283 -3.74 -24.60 -16.50
C VAL A 283 -3.33 -24.65 -17.97
N VAL A 284 -3.93 -25.54 -18.73
CA VAL A 284 -3.79 -25.55 -20.19
C VAL A 284 -4.78 -24.55 -20.76
N ILE A 285 -4.30 -23.64 -21.61
CA ILE A 285 -5.11 -22.58 -22.20
C ILE A 285 -5.22 -22.76 -23.72
N ASP A 286 -6.32 -22.27 -24.30
CA ASP A 286 -6.52 -22.36 -25.75
C ASP A 286 -5.71 -21.30 -26.52
N ALA A 287 -5.65 -21.44 -27.85
CA ALA A 287 -4.89 -20.54 -28.72
C ALA A 287 -5.40 -19.10 -28.66
N GLY A 288 -6.71 -18.90 -28.48
CA GLY A 288 -7.29 -17.56 -28.33
C GLY A 288 -6.88 -16.88 -27.02
N ALA A 289 -6.81 -17.64 -25.92
CA ALA A 289 -6.29 -17.14 -24.66
C ALA A 289 -4.79 -16.80 -24.77
N VAL A 290 -3.98 -17.65 -25.43
CA VAL A 290 -2.55 -17.36 -25.69
C VAL A 290 -2.41 -16.02 -26.41
N GLU A 291 -3.15 -15.79 -27.50
CA GLU A 291 -3.12 -14.53 -28.26
C GLU A 291 -3.49 -13.33 -27.39
N LYS A 292 -4.58 -13.43 -26.59
CA LYS A 292 -5.04 -12.34 -25.74
C LYS A 292 -4.05 -12.00 -24.61
N LEU A 293 -3.37 -13.00 -24.07
CA LEU A 293 -2.33 -12.79 -23.06
C LEU A 293 -1.09 -12.12 -23.66
N THR A 294 -0.58 -12.68 -24.77
CA THR A 294 0.72 -12.26 -25.35
C THR A 294 0.63 -10.94 -26.12
N ALA A 295 -0.35 -10.78 -26.99
CA ALA A 295 -0.51 -9.58 -27.81
C ALA A 295 -1.38 -8.50 -27.17
N GLY A 296 -2.32 -8.87 -26.31
CA GLY A 296 -3.31 -7.95 -25.77
C GLY A 296 -3.11 -7.49 -24.32
N GLY A 297 -2.19 -8.09 -23.56
CA GLY A 297 -2.00 -7.78 -22.14
C GLY A 297 -3.29 -7.90 -21.34
N LYS A 298 -4.14 -8.90 -21.66
CA LYS A 298 -5.46 -9.12 -21.04
C LYS A 298 -5.35 -10.11 -19.87
N SER A 299 -6.40 -10.13 -19.04
CA SER A 299 -6.59 -11.14 -17.98
C SER A 299 -6.88 -12.51 -18.59
N LEU A 300 -6.52 -13.58 -17.87
CA LEU A 300 -6.96 -14.94 -18.22
C LEU A 300 -8.36 -15.17 -17.67
N LEU A 301 -9.31 -15.41 -18.56
CA LEU A 301 -10.69 -15.76 -18.21
C LEU A 301 -10.86 -17.28 -18.13
N PRO A 302 -11.81 -17.79 -17.33
CA PRO A 302 -12.07 -19.25 -17.25
C PRO A 302 -12.43 -19.89 -18.57
N ILE A 303 -13.10 -19.17 -19.49
CA ILE A 303 -13.47 -19.67 -20.81
C ILE A 303 -12.28 -20.08 -21.65
N GLY A 304 -11.13 -19.44 -21.49
CA GLY A 304 -9.89 -19.75 -22.20
C GLY A 304 -9.10 -20.92 -21.59
N VAL A 305 -9.58 -21.53 -20.49
CA VAL A 305 -8.91 -22.65 -19.83
C VAL A 305 -9.50 -23.96 -20.31
N ILE A 306 -8.64 -24.86 -20.82
CA ILE A 306 -9.02 -26.17 -21.37
C ILE A 306 -8.92 -27.25 -20.28
N ASP A 307 -7.85 -27.23 -19.46
CA ASP A 307 -7.58 -28.25 -18.45
C ASP A 307 -6.88 -27.64 -17.24
N VAL A 308 -7.00 -28.31 -16.09
CA VAL A 308 -6.47 -27.86 -14.79
C VAL A 308 -5.68 -28.98 -14.15
N GLN A 309 -4.41 -28.78 -13.89
CA GLN A 309 -3.49 -29.78 -13.34
C GLN A 309 -2.79 -29.26 -12.07
N GLY A 310 -2.60 -30.19 -11.12
CA GLY A 310 -2.04 -29.89 -9.82
C GLY A 310 -3.11 -29.50 -8.79
N ALA A 311 -2.64 -29.22 -7.58
CA ALA A 311 -3.45 -28.73 -6.47
C ALA A 311 -2.93 -27.38 -6.02
N PHE A 312 -3.77 -26.37 -6.11
CA PHE A 312 -3.45 -25.00 -5.73
C PHE A 312 -4.63 -24.32 -5.05
N ALA A 313 -4.34 -23.45 -4.14
CA ALA A 313 -5.30 -22.55 -3.48
C ALA A 313 -5.38 -21.19 -4.16
N ARG A 314 -6.37 -20.40 -3.83
CA ARG A 314 -6.46 -18.99 -4.24
C ARG A 314 -5.22 -18.23 -3.80
N GLY A 315 -4.71 -17.36 -4.67
CA GLY A 315 -3.50 -16.57 -4.42
C GLY A 315 -2.18 -17.30 -4.66
N GLU A 316 -2.20 -18.59 -4.98
CA GLU A 316 -1.00 -19.30 -5.40
C GLU A 316 -0.64 -19.03 -6.85
N VAL A 317 0.65 -19.18 -7.18
CA VAL A 317 1.11 -19.04 -8.56
C VAL A 317 0.86 -20.31 -9.34
N ILE A 318 0.20 -20.13 -10.47
CA ILE A 318 0.00 -21.19 -11.46
C ILE A 318 0.64 -20.79 -12.81
N ALA A 319 1.09 -21.79 -13.56
CA ALA A 319 1.56 -21.62 -14.92
C ALA A 319 0.38 -21.72 -15.92
N CYS A 320 0.41 -20.89 -16.94
CA CYS A 320 -0.48 -20.97 -18.10
C CYS A 320 0.28 -21.62 -19.24
N VAL A 321 -0.13 -22.81 -19.66
CA VAL A 321 0.55 -23.62 -20.69
C VAL A 321 -0.30 -23.60 -21.96
N GLY A 322 0.33 -23.26 -23.07
CA GLY A 322 -0.32 -23.25 -24.38
C GLY A 322 -0.60 -24.66 -24.91
N PRO A 323 -1.35 -24.77 -26.05
CA PRO A 323 -1.65 -26.07 -26.66
C PRO A 323 -0.43 -26.84 -27.12
N ASP A 324 0.70 -26.16 -27.33
CA ASP A 324 1.99 -26.70 -27.70
C ASP A 324 2.84 -27.22 -26.53
N GLY A 325 2.28 -27.15 -25.29
CA GLY A 325 2.96 -27.58 -24.07
C GLY A 325 3.96 -26.57 -23.51
N ARG A 326 4.10 -25.38 -24.12
CA ARG A 326 5.02 -24.34 -23.63
C ARG A 326 4.33 -23.46 -22.60
N GLU A 327 5.08 -23.06 -21.57
CA GLU A 327 4.63 -22.05 -20.63
C GLU A 327 4.57 -20.69 -21.34
N VAL A 328 3.41 -20.05 -21.30
CA VAL A 328 3.14 -18.75 -21.92
C VAL A 328 3.20 -17.63 -20.89
N ALA A 329 2.69 -17.93 -19.70
CA ALA A 329 2.58 -16.97 -18.62
C ALA A 329 2.50 -17.69 -17.27
N ARG A 330 2.69 -16.94 -16.19
CA ARG A 330 2.38 -17.37 -14.83
C ARG A 330 1.73 -16.24 -14.06
N GLY A 331 0.94 -16.57 -13.04
CA GLY A 331 0.29 -15.54 -12.24
C GLY A 331 -0.45 -16.08 -11.03
N LEU A 332 -0.92 -15.12 -10.20
CA LEU A 332 -1.71 -15.42 -9.00
C LEU A 332 -3.14 -15.75 -9.40
N THR A 333 -3.60 -16.95 -9.04
CA THR A 333 -4.97 -17.38 -9.35
C THR A 333 -5.99 -16.80 -8.38
N ASN A 334 -7.16 -16.42 -8.91
CA ASN A 334 -8.30 -15.94 -8.11
C ASN A 334 -9.19 -17.06 -7.58
N TYR A 335 -9.00 -18.28 -8.07
CA TYR A 335 -9.79 -19.47 -7.71
C TYR A 335 -8.86 -20.65 -7.40
N SER A 336 -9.27 -21.53 -6.50
CA SER A 336 -8.57 -22.80 -6.23
C SER A 336 -8.64 -23.75 -7.42
N SER A 337 -7.80 -24.79 -7.42
CA SER A 337 -7.83 -25.82 -8.46
C SER A 337 -9.18 -26.55 -8.54
N ALA A 338 -9.86 -26.76 -7.41
CA ALA A 338 -11.18 -27.36 -7.36
C ALA A 338 -12.24 -26.46 -8.02
N GLU A 339 -12.27 -25.18 -7.66
CA GLU A 339 -13.19 -24.21 -8.26
C GLU A 339 -12.88 -24.00 -9.74
N THR A 340 -11.59 -23.89 -10.11
CA THR A 340 -11.18 -23.73 -11.50
C THR A 340 -11.66 -24.90 -12.37
N LYS A 341 -11.64 -26.14 -11.86
CA LYS A 341 -12.20 -27.31 -12.54
C LYS A 341 -13.71 -27.24 -12.77
N LEU A 342 -14.44 -26.48 -11.97
CA LEU A 342 -15.88 -26.30 -12.13
C LEU A 342 -16.21 -25.20 -13.16
N ILE A 343 -15.38 -24.16 -13.22
CA ILE A 343 -15.65 -22.98 -14.06
C ILE A 343 -14.87 -22.94 -15.37
N HIS A 344 -13.87 -23.81 -15.60
CA HIS A 344 -13.12 -23.83 -16.86
C HIS A 344 -14.03 -24.00 -18.06
N ARG A 345 -13.65 -23.42 -19.20
CA ARG A 345 -14.46 -23.37 -20.44
C ARG A 345 -15.81 -22.64 -20.31
N LYS A 346 -16.06 -21.95 -19.17
CA LYS A 346 -17.29 -21.19 -18.97
C LYS A 346 -17.03 -19.68 -19.07
N PRO A 347 -17.97 -18.92 -19.63
CA PRO A 347 -17.89 -17.47 -19.58
C PRO A 347 -17.97 -16.96 -18.13
N SER A 348 -17.32 -15.83 -17.86
CA SER A 348 -17.28 -15.24 -16.50
C SER A 348 -18.66 -15.00 -15.90
N GLY A 349 -19.68 -14.71 -16.73
CA GLY A 349 -21.06 -14.51 -16.26
C GLY A 349 -21.72 -15.77 -15.67
N GLU A 350 -21.15 -16.96 -15.90
CA GLU A 350 -21.66 -18.21 -15.34
C GLU A 350 -20.99 -18.62 -14.03
N ILE A 351 -19.94 -17.92 -13.60
CA ILE A 351 -19.19 -18.30 -12.39
C ILE A 351 -20.09 -18.36 -11.17
N GLU A 352 -20.91 -17.33 -10.97
CA GLU A 352 -21.81 -17.25 -9.81
C GLU A 352 -22.84 -18.38 -9.80
N SER A 353 -23.37 -18.73 -10.97
CA SER A 353 -24.34 -19.84 -11.07
C SER A 353 -23.73 -21.21 -10.79
N VAL A 354 -22.42 -21.37 -11.02
CA VAL A 354 -21.69 -22.63 -10.82
C VAL A 354 -21.16 -22.78 -9.40
N LEU A 355 -20.60 -21.71 -8.85
CA LEU A 355 -19.94 -21.72 -7.54
C LEU A 355 -20.85 -21.23 -6.40
N GLY A 356 -21.96 -20.54 -6.71
CA GLY A 356 -22.80 -19.84 -5.73
C GLY A 356 -22.28 -18.44 -5.35
N TYR A 357 -21.14 -18.04 -5.90
CA TYR A 357 -20.50 -16.73 -5.71
C TYR A 357 -19.53 -16.43 -6.85
N MET A 358 -19.15 -15.17 -6.98
CA MET A 358 -18.10 -14.73 -7.89
C MET A 358 -17.13 -13.83 -7.12
N LEU A 359 -15.85 -14.24 -7.02
CA LEU A 359 -14.80 -13.44 -6.41
C LEU A 359 -14.30 -12.38 -7.40
N GLU A 360 -13.91 -12.82 -8.58
CA GLU A 360 -13.43 -11.99 -9.69
C GLU A 360 -13.89 -12.62 -11.01
N PRO A 361 -14.12 -11.83 -12.06
CA PRO A 361 -14.52 -12.39 -13.36
C PRO A 361 -13.39 -13.13 -14.09
N GLU A 362 -12.15 -12.95 -13.68
CA GLU A 362 -10.96 -13.58 -14.25
C GLU A 362 -10.41 -14.70 -13.38
N LEU A 363 -9.83 -15.72 -14.02
CA LEU A 363 -9.00 -16.69 -13.32
C LEU A 363 -7.69 -16.08 -12.83
N ILE A 364 -7.03 -15.28 -13.69
CA ILE A 364 -5.85 -14.50 -13.34
C ILE A 364 -6.02 -13.10 -13.90
N HIS A 365 -6.02 -12.10 -13.03
CA HIS A 365 -6.06 -10.71 -13.47
C HIS A 365 -4.75 -10.34 -14.17
N ARG A 366 -4.81 -9.55 -15.25
CA ARG A 366 -3.63 -9.12 -16.05
C ARG A 366 -2.52 -8.52 -15.20
N ASP A 367 -2.91 -7.81 -14.13
CA ASP A 367 -1.96 -7.21 -13.21
C ASP A 367 -1.30 -8.24 -12.28
N ASN A 368 -1.82 -9.44 -12.17
CA ASN A 368 -1.28 -10.58 -11.42
C ASN A 368 -0.66 -11.63 -12.34
N LEU A 369 -0.37 -11.28 -13.60
CA LEU A 369 0.11 -12.19 -14.63
C LEU A 369 1.39 -11.65 -15.27
N VAL A 370 2.34 -12.56 -15.50
CA VAL A 370 3.63 -12.29 -16.17
C VAL A 370 3.79 -13.23 -17.33
N LEU A 371 4.16 -12.70 -18.49
CA LEU A 371 4.57 -13.51 -19.66
C LEU A 371 5.97 -14.09 -19.41
N VAL A 372 6.18 -15.32 -19.84
CA VAL A 372 7.47 -16.04 -19.74
C VAL A 372 8.22 -15.94 -21.05
#